data_d58e4811ca35570afd13bd6395137fe0
#
_entry.id   d58e4811ca35570afd13bd6395137fe0
#
_cell.length_a   1.000
_cell.length_b   1.000
_cell.length_c   1.000
_cell.angle_alpha   90.00
_cell.angle_beta   90.00
_cell.angle_gamma   90.00
#
_symmetry.space_group_name_H-M   'P 1'
#
loop_
_entity.id
_entity.type
_entity.pdbx_description
1 polymer ?
#
loop_
_entity_poly.entity_id
_entity_poly.type
_entity_poly.pdbx_seq_one_letter_code
_entity_poly.pdbx_strand_id
1 'polypeptide(L)'
;MLTIQLHQLQFIAYHGLYEAEKINGNHFELDVDIEMNTQEGIATLDQTLNYVAVYEIINTRMKQATPLLETLAEDLLALIRQQDSRIKSISLVIKKLTAPIPNFKGVVAVKLKKEY
;
A
#
# COMPACT_ATOMS: atom_id res chain seq x y z
N MET A 1 18.72 1.39 -11.44
CA MET A 1 17.60 1.08 -10.55
C MET A 1 16.39 1.93 -10.94
N LEU A 2 15.26 1.32 -11.12
CA LEU A 2 14.00 2.01 -11.44
C LEU A 2 13.13 2.04 -10.20
N THR A 3 12.47 3.18 -9.94
CA THR A 3 11.46 3.29 -8.89
C THR A 3 10.10 3.60 -9.52
N ILE A 4 9.12 2.76 -9.25
CA ILE A 4 7.74 3.00 -9.63
C ILE A 4 7.00 3.48 -8.39
N GLN A 5 6.27 4.58 -8.52
CA GLN A 5 5.58 5.22 -7.42
C GLN A 5 4.09 5.30 -7.71
N LEU A 6 3.28 4.72 -6.82
CA LEU A 6 1.84 4.92 -6.79
C LEU A 6 1.54 5.71 -5.54
N HIS A 7 1.16 6.97 -5.70
CA HIS A 7 0.99 7.90 -4.58
C HIS A 7 -0.43 8.43 -4.50
N GLN A 8 -0.83 8.78 -3.29
CA GLN A 8 -2.13 9.37 -2.98
C GLN A 8 -3.31 8.48 -3.41
N LEU A 9 -3.15 7.17 -3.26
CA LEU A 9 -4.23 6.22 -3.53
C LEU A 9 -5.28 6.35 -2.43
N GLN A 10 -6.52 6.61 -2.81
CA GLN A 10 -7.62 6.88 -1.89
C GLN A 10 -8.53 5.67 -1.75
N PHE A 11 -8.82 5.29 -0.52
CA PHE A 11 -9.72 4.18 -0.23
C PHE A 11 -10.65 4.52 0.93
N ILE A 12 -11.89 4.05 0.84
CA ILE A 12 -12.77 3.92 1.99
C ILE A 12 -12.74 2.45 2.38
N ALA A 13 -12.31 2.14 3.60
CA ALA A 13 -12.11 0.78 4.05
C ALA A 13 -12.44 0.63 5.54
N TYR A 14 -12.52 -0.62 6.01
CA TYR A 14 -13.03 -0.95 7.32
C TYR A 14 -11.94 -1.52 8.24
N HIS A 15 -10.72 -1.00 8.10
CA HIS A 15 -9.59 -1.41 8.93
C HIS A 15 -9.59 -0.67 10.26
N GLY A 16 -9.27 -1.36 11.33
CA GLY A 16 -9.12 -0.79 12.65
C GLY A 16 -9.58 -1.72 13.76
N LEU A 17 -9.21 -1.38 14.99
CA LEU A 17 -9.55 -2.17 16.17
C LEU A 17 -10.94 -1.82 16.73
N TYR A 18 -11.39 -0.59 16.52
CA TYR A 18 -12.63 -0.08 17.14
C TYR A 18 -13.85 -0.48 16.33
N GLU A 19 -14.94 -0.75 17.05
CA GLU A 19 -16.20 -1.17 16.45
C GLU A 19 -16.74 -0.13 15.45
N ALA A 20 -16.62 1.15 15.76
CA ALA A 20 -17.05 2.23 14.87
C ALA A 20 -16.31 2.19 13.52
N GLU A 21 -15.03 1.82 13.52
CA GLU A 21 -14.24 1.69 12.29
C GLU A 21 -14.70 0.52 11.43
N LYS A 22 -15.16 -0.55 12.07
CA LYS A 22 -15.67 -1.75 11.37
C LYS A 22 -17.04 -1.52 10.73
N ILE A 23 -17.83 -0.61 11.30
CA ILE A 23 -19.18 -0.32 10.84
C ILE A 23 -19.22 0.84 9.85
N ASN A 24 -18.55 1.95 10.18
CA ASN A 24 -18.63 3.20 9.44
C ASN A 24 -17.52 3.33 8.39
N GLY A 25 -16.43 2.58 8.55
CA GLY A 25 -15.26 2.72 7.71
C GLY A 25 -14.44 3.96 8.04
N ASN A 26 -13.39 4.14 7.25
CA ASN A 26 -12.44 5.23 7.40
C ASN A 26 -11.82 5.58 6.06
N HIS A 27 -11.31 6.79 5.93
CA HIS A 27 -10.57 7.20 4.74
C HIS A 27 -9.10 6.88 4.91
N PHE A 28 -8.56 6.15 3.94
CA PHE A 28 -7.14 5.78 3.88
C PHE A 28 -6.50 6.37 2.64
N GLU A 29 -5.24 6.76 2.78
CA GLU A 29 -4.41 7.16 1.66
C GLU A 29 -3.14 6.33 1.69
N LEU A 30 -2.78 5.76 0.56
CA LEU A 30 -1.60 4.91 0.42
C LEU A 30 -0.60 5.52 -0.54
N ASP A 31 0.68 5.45 -0.14
CA ASP A 31 1.82 5.75 -1.01
C ASP A 31 2.68 4.51 -1.09
N VAL A 32 2.99 4.07 -2.29
CA VAL A 32 3.80 2.88 -2.54
C VAL A 32 4.96 3.23 -3.45
N ASP A 33 6.16 2.90 -3.03
CA ASP A 33 7.39 3.06 -3.83
C ASP A 33 8.01 1.68 -4.02
N ILE A 34 8.21 1.29 -5.27
CA ILE A 34 8.74 -0.02 -5.64
C ILE A 34 10.03 0.19 -6.43
N GLU A 35 11.15 -0.23 -5.86
CA GLU A 35 12.44 -0.21 -6.53
C GLU A 35 12.70 -1.56 -7.17
N MET A 36 13.13 -1.56 -8.41
CA MET A 36 13.44 -2.79 -9.13
C MET A 36 14.64 -2.65 -10.05
N ASN A 37 15.28 -3.77 -10.33
CA ASN A 37 16.34 -3.84 -11.31
C ASN A 37 15.73 -4.01 -12.70
N THR A 38 16.13 -3.14 -13.62
CA THR A 38 15.73 -3.22 -15.02
C THR A 38 16.96 -3.06 -15.89
N GLN A 39 16.85 -3.52 -17.13
CA GLN A 39 17.85 -3.24 -18.15
C GLN A 39 17.57 -1.87 -18.76
N GLU A 40 18.60 -1.26 -19.35
CA GLU A 40 18.43 -0.02 -20.09
C GLU A 40 17.62 -0.24 -21.35
N GLY A 41 16.97 0.82 -21.84
CA GLY A 41 16.19 0.76 -23.07
C GLY A 41 14.85 0.06 -22.88
N ILE A 42 14.15 0.37 -21.78
CA ILE A 42 12.80 -0.16 -21.51
C ILE A 42 11.83 0.34 -22.58
N ALA A 43 11.26 -0.60 -23.33
CA ALA A 43 10.35 -0.30 -24.44
C ALA A 43 9.03 -1.09 -24.38
N THR A 44 8.98 -2.18 -23.62
CA THR A 44 7.82 -3.06 -23.53
C THR A 44 7.45 -3.31 -22.06
N LEU A 45 6.20 -3.71 -21.82
CA LEU A 45 5.69 -3.90 -20.47
C LEU A 45 6.40 -5.01 -19.71
N ASP A 46 6.86 -6.06 -20.40
CA ASP A 46 7.58 -7.18 -19.78
C ASP A 46 8.96 -6.78 -19.26
N GLN A 47 9.48 -5.64 -19.68
CA GLN A 47 10.74 -5.08 -19.20
C GLN A 47 10.61 -4.25 -17.94
N THR A 48 9.41 -4.03 -17.47
CA THR A 48 9.11 -3.22 -16.29
C THR A 48 8.00 -3.87 -15.49
N LEU A 49 7.49 -3.18 -14.48
CA LEU A 49 6.38 -3.64 -13.64
C LEU A 49 5.07 -3.06 -14.15
N ASN A 50 4.06 -3.92 -14.27
CA ASN A 50 2.71 -3.48 -14.58
C ASN A 50 2.05 -2.88 -13.32
N TYR A 51 2.09 -1.56 -13.20
CA TYR A 51 1.52 -0.87 -12.02
C TYR A 51 -0.02 -0.93 -11.97
N VAL A 52 -0.68 -1.18 -13.08
CA VAL A 52 -2.15 -1.40 -13.06
C VAL A 52 -2.46 -2.69 -12.29
N ALA A 53 -1.71 -3.75 -12.54
CA ALA A 53 -1.85 -5.01 -11.81
C ALA A 53 -1.54 -4.82 -10.32
N VAL A 54 -0.54 -4.03 -9.99
CA VAL A 54 -0.21 -3.69 -8.60
C VAL A 54 -1.37 -2.96 -7.94
N TYR A 55 -1.95 -1.97 -8.61
CA TYR A 55 -3.10 -1.25 -8.08
C TYR A 55 -4.29 -2.18 -7.83
N GLU A 56 -4.58 -3.09 -8.72
CA GLU A 56 -5.68 -4.06 -8.57
C GLU A 56 -5.48 -4.96 -7.34
N ILE A 57 -4.25 -5.39 -7.09
CA ILE A 57 -3.89 -6.16 -5.90
C ILE A 57 -4.16 -5.36 -4.65
N ILE A 58 -3.70 -4.11 -4.61
CA ILE A 58 -3.91 -3.22 -3.47
C ILE A 58 -5.41 -3.02 -3.25
N ASN A 59 -6.15 -2.69 -4.30
CA ASN A 59 -7.58 -2.45 -4.23
C ASN A 59 -8.34 -3.66 -3.68
N THR A 60 -8.02 -4.85 -4.15
CA THR A 60 -8.63 -6.09 -3.68
C THR A 60 -8.34 -6.33 -2.20
N ARG A 61 -7.08 -6.18 -1.79
CA ARG A 61 -6.70 -6.41 -0.39
C ARG A 61 -7.32 -5.38 0.55
N MET A 62 -7.45 -4.13 0.11
CA MET A 62 -8.06 -3.06 0.93
C MET A 62 -9.53 -3.34 1.27
N LYS A 63 -10.21 -4.17 0.50
CA LYS A 63 -11.61 -4.56 0.77
C LYS A 63 -11.76 -5.55 1.92
N GLN A 64 -10.68 -6.16 2.38
CA GLN A 64 -10.71 -7.10 3.50
C GLN A 64 -10.38 -6.34 4.79
N ALA A 65 -11.37 -6.20 5.66
CA ALA A 65 -11.20 -5.53 6.95
C ALA A 65 -10.07 -6.18 7.75
N THR A 66 -9.17 -5.37 8.26
CA THR A 66 -7.97 -5.82 8.99
C THR A 66 -7.83 -4.99 10.27
N PRO A 67 -7.72 -5.64 11.45
CA PRO A 67 -7.66 -4.90 12.71
C PRO A 67 -6.46 -3.95 12.84
N LEU A 68 -5.27 -4.39 12.41
CA LEU A 68 -4.04 -3.60 12.54
C LEU A 68 -3.52 -3.17 11.16
N LEU A 69 -3.17 -1.90 11.03
CA LEU A 69 -2.56 -1.37 9.81
C LEU A 69 -1.21 -2.01 9.54
N GLU A 70 -0.47 -2.40 10.58
CA GLU A 70 0.81 -3.09 10.47
C GLU A 70 0.65 -4.44 9.75
N THR A 71 -0.37 -5.20 10.10
CA THR A 71 -0.70 -6.48 9.43
C THR A 71 -1.07 -6.24 7.96
N LEU A 72 -1.90 -5.23 7.72
CA LEU A 72 -2.29 -4.84 6.37
C LEU A 72 -1.07 -4.47 5.52
N ALA A 73 -0.13 -3.70 6.10
CA ALA A 73 1.09 -3.31 5.42
C ALA A 73 1.95 -4.52 5.05
N GLU A 74 2.13 -5.46 5.98
CA GLU A 74 2.89 -6.69 5.72
C GLU A 74 2.26 -7.51 4.59
N ASP A 75 0.94 -7.67 4.62
CA ASP A 75 0.22 -8.43 3.59
C ASP A 75 0.33 -7.76 2.21
N LEU A 76 0.19 -6.44 2.15
CA LEU A 76 0.33 -5.70 0.91
C LEU A 76 1.73 -5.85 0.32
N LEU A 77 2.77 -5.72 1.16
CA LEU A 77 4.14 -5.90 0.69
C LEU A 77 4.38 -7.30 0.12
N ALA A 78 3.88 -8.32 0.80
CA ALA A 78 4.03 -9.70 0.36
C ALA A 78 3.32 -9.94 -0.99
N LEU A 79 2.12 -9.41 -1.15
CA LEU A 79 1.35 -9.56 -2.39
C LEU A 79 2.02 -8.84 -3.56
N ILE A 80 2.53 -7.64 -3.34
CA ILE A 80 3.22 -6.86 -4.38
C ILE A 80 4.52 -7.56 -4.76
N ARG A 81 5.29 -8.05 -3.77
CA ARG A 81 6.56 -8.72 -4.03
C ARG A 81 6.42 -9.95 -4.92
N GLN A 82 5.29 -10.65 -4.83
CA GLN A 82 5.01 -11.82 -5.66
C GLN A 82 4.86 -11.50 -7.15
N GLN A 83 4.64 -10.24 -7.50
CA GLN A 83 4.36 -9.86 -8.87
C GLN A 83 5.59 -9.90 -9.78
N ASP A 84 6.78 -9.67 -9.23
CA ASP A 84 7.99 -9.59 -10.03
C ASP A 84 9.22 -9.88 -9.17
N SER A 85 10.04 -10.84 -9.59
CA SER A 85 11.25 -11.22 -8.87
C SER A 85 12.37 -10.18 -8.96
N ARG A 86 12.23 -9.20 -9.87
CA ARG A 86 13.22 -8.11 -10.03
C ARG A 86 13.03 -7.00 -8.99
N ILE A 87 11.95 -7.04 -8.20
CA ILE A 87 11.72 -6.07 -7.14
C ILE A 87 12.80 -6.20 -6.07
N LYS A 88 13.44 -5.08 -5.73
CA LYS A 88 14.53 -5.01 -4.75
C LYS A 88 14.10 -4.42 -3.42
N SER A 89 13.17 -3.49 -3.43
CA SER A 89 12.61 -2.95 -2.20
C SER A 89 11.22 -2.41 -2.44
N ILE A 90 10.42 -2.40 -1.38
CA ILE A 90 9.10 -1.78 -1.39
C ILE A 90 8.97 -0.95 -0.12
N SER A 91 8.54 0.30 -0.27
CA SER A 91 8.18 1.17 0.82
C SER A 91 6.71 1.52 0.72
N LEU A 92 5.97 1.32 1.78
CA LEU A 92 4.53 1.54 1.83
C LEU A 92 4.19 2.43 3.02
N VAL A 93 3.38 3.46 2.78
CA VAL A 93 2.80 4.28 3.84
C VAL A 93 1.29 4.14 3.77
N ILE A 94 0.67 3.79 4.89
CA ILE A 94 -0.78 3.76 5.04
C ILE A 94 -1.17 4.88 5.99
N LYS A 95 -1.92 5.85 5.50
CA LYS A 95 -2.41 6.98 6.30
C LYS A 95 -3.87 6.78 6.62
N LYS A 96 -4.22 6.89 7.88
CA LYS A 96 -5.60 6.93 8.35
C LYS A 96 -5.99 8.40 8.51
N LEU A 97 -6.79 8.93 7.60
CA LEU A 97 -7.09 10.35 7.52
C LEU A 97 -8.09 10.81 8.57
N THR A 98 -8.92 9.91 9.10
CA THR A 98 -9.96 10.19 10.09
C THR A 98 -9.80 9.29 11.31
N ALA A 99 -8.63 9.36 11.96
CA ALA A 99 -8.37 8.53 13.15
C ALA A 99 -9.36 8.87 14.28
N PRO A 100 -9.96 7.85 14.95
CA PRO A 100 -10.96 8.06 16.00
C PRO A 100 -10.32 8.40 17.36
N ILE A 101 -9.52 9.45 17.38
CA ILE A 101 -8.85 9.93 18.59
C ILE A 101 -9.51 11.26 19.00
N PRO A 102 -10.08 11.37 20.21
CA PRO A 102 -10.73 12.60 20.65
C PRO A 102 -9.78 13.80 20.60
N ASN A 103 -10.26 14.90 19.98
CA ASN A 103 -9.50 16.15 19.83
C ASN A 103 -8.20 16.05 19.04
N PHE A 104 -8.00 14.97 18.30
CA PHE A 104 -6.82 14.77 17.47
C PHE A 104 -6.96 15.57 16.17
N LYS A 105 -5.95 16.40 15.89
CA LYS A 105 -5.90 17.23 14.69
C LYS A 105 -4.67 16.82 13.86
N GLY A 106 -4.74 15.67 13.24
CA GLY A 106 -3.61 15.16 12.48
C GLY A 106 -3.96 13.88 11.75
N VAL A 107 -2.94 13.22 11.23
CA VAL A 107 -3.04 11.97 10.49
C VAL A 107 -2.19 10.93 11.19
N VAL A 108 -2.74 9.74 11.40
CA VAL A 108 -1.97 8.58 11.84
C VAL A 108 -1.48 7.85 10.61
N ALA A 109 -0.20 7.49 10.57
CA ALA A 109 0.36 6.74 9.46
C ALA A 109 1.25 5.60 9.96
N VAL A 110 1.25 4.51 9.20
CA VAL A 110 2.16 3.38 9.38
C VAL A 110 3.00 3.30 8.12
N LYS A 111 4.32 3.26 8.29
CA LYS A 111 5.25 3.07 7.17
C LYS A 111 6.01 1.76 7.38
N LEU A 112 6.03 0.93 6.35
CA LEU A 112 6.80 -0.30 6.34
C LEU A 112 7.67 -0.32 5.09
N LYS A 113 8.94 -0.60 5.26
CA LYS A 113 9.90 -0.78 4.16
C LYS A 113 10.53 -2.16 4.28
N LYS A 114 10.66 -2.84 3.15
CA LYS A 114 11.32 -4.14 3.09
C LYS A 114 12.24 -4.22 1.89
N GLU A 115 13.45 -4.73 2.12
CA GLU A 115 14.45 -5.00 1.09
C GLU A 115 14.53 -6.50 0.83
N TYR A 116 14.75 -6.86 -0.43
CA TYR A 116 14.75 -8.26 -0.88
C TYR A 116 16.08 -8.66 -1.50
#